data_d526f7e69d8e645a7e5de66e3cde87b1
#
_entry.id   d526f7e69d8e645a7e5de66e3cde87b1
#
_cell.length_a   1.000
_cell.length_b   1.000
_cell.length_c   1.000
_cell.angle_alpha   90.00
_cell.angle_beta   90.00
_cell.angle_gamma   90.00
#
_symmetry.space_group_name_H-M   'P 1'
#
loop_
_entity.id
_entity.type
_entity.pdbx_description
1 polymer ?
#
loop_
_entity_poly.entity_id
_entity_poly.type
_entity_poly.pdbx_seq_one_letter_code
_entity_poly.pdbx_strand_id
1 'polypeptide(L)'
;DHQGPVFARTSNMTLRLEADDHGLKITADLGGTERGRQLYEEIKGGYTTKMSFGFKVRKSERTVEEDEALGSVTIHRKITEIEKLYDVSAVSLPANDATEISARNVCEGVIAEVKEERLAIEAQRRKKEQIAIMADMI
;
A
#
# COMPACT_ATOMS: atom_id res chain seq x y z
N ASP A 1 -1.47 12.00 -4.42
CA ASP A 1 -1.71 12.96 -3.35
C ASP A 1 -1.71 12.25 -2.01
N HIS A 2 -0.62 12.38 -1.22
CA HIS A 2 -0.40 11.63 0.02
C HIS A 2 -1.14 12.19 1.25
N GLN A 3 -2.11 13.08 1.05
CA GLN A 3 -2.90 13.73 2.11
C GLN A 3 -4.38 13.30 2.12
N GLY A 4 -4.73 12.31 1.31
CA GLY A 4 -6.09 11.80 1.20
C GLY A 4 -6.54 10.93 2.39
N PRO A 5 -7.79 10.45 2.36
CA PRO A 5 -8.29 9.51 3.35
C PRO A 5 -7.56 8.16 3.28
N VAL A 6 -7.45 7.49 4.41
CA VAL A 6 -6.85 6.16 4.49
C VAL A 6 -7.93 5.11 4.25
N PHE A 7 -7.77 4.29 3.21
CA PHE A 7 -8.72 3.26 2.80
C PHE A 7 -8.39 1.87 3.36
N ALA A 8 -7.08 1.58 3.54
CA ALA A 8 -6.59 0.30 4.05
C ALA A 8 -5.31 0.51 4.86
N ARG A 9 -5.01 -0.39 5.79
CA ARG A 9 -3.81 -0.34 6.65
C ARG A 9 -3.26 -1.73 6.90
N THR A 10 -1.95 -1.82 7.06
CA THR A 10 -1.29 -3.06 7.50
C THR A 10 -1.64 -3.40 8.95
N SER A 11 -1.84 -2.39 9.81
CA SER A 11 -2.14 -2.58 11.23
C SER A 11 -3.50 -3.23 11.52
N ASN A 12 -4.46 -3.13 10.59
CA ASN A 12 -5.76 -3.79 10.68
C ASN A 12 -5.94 -4.88 9.61
N MET A 13 -4.83 -5.29 8.96
CA MET A 13 -4.76 -6.35 7.95
C MET A 13 -5.64 -6.13 6.71
N THR A 14 -6.09 -4.90 6.47
CA THR A 14 -6.80 -4.54 5.23
C THR A 14 -5.83 -4.20 4.08
N LEU A 15 -4.54 -4.03 4.37
CA LEU A 15 -3.47 -3.80 3.40
C LEU A 15 -2.37 -4.84 3.56
N ARG A 16 -2.03 -5.53 2.48
CA ARG A 16 -0.90 -6.45 2.40
C ARG A 16 0.11 -5.98 1.37
N LEU A 17 1.38 -6.03 1.72
CA LEU A 17 2.50 -5.62 0.90
C LEU A 17 3.46 -6.80 0.73
N GLU A 18 3.82 -7.12 -0.51
CA GLU A 18 4.74 -8.21 -0.86
C GLU A 18 5.78 -7.67 -1.84
N ALA A 19 7.06 -7.81 -1.52
CA ALA A 19 8.14 -7.46 -2.43
C ALA A 19 8.60 -8.72 -3.18
N ASP A 20 8.72 -8.63 -4.50
CA ASP A 20 9.23 -9.69 -5.37
C ASP A 20 10.18 -9.11 -6.43
N ASP A 21 10.62 -9.94 -7.37
CA ASP A 21 11.54 -9.55 -8.44
C ASP A 21 10.93 -8.54 -9.44
N HIS A 22 9.60 -8.37 -9.45
CA HIS A 22 8.89 -7.42 -10.29
C HIS A 22 8.66 -6.08 -9.59
N GLY A 23 8.75 -6.04 -8.25
CA GLY A 23 8.57 -4.84 -7.45
C GLY A 23 7.73 -5.04 -6.19
N LEU A 24 6.94 -4.03 -5.85
CA LEU A 24 6.07 -4.04 -4.68
C LEU A 24 4.63 -4.37 -5.09
N LYS A 25 4.19 -5.58 -4.78
CA LYS A 25 2.80 -6.01 -4.95
C LYS A 25 1.97 -5.56 -3.75
N ILE A 26 0.82 -4.97 -4.04
CA ILE A 26 -0.08 -4.39 -3.05
C ILE A 26 -1.45 -5.07 -3.18
N THR A 27 -2.00 -5.52 -2.07
CA THR A 27 -3.37 -6.03 -1.99
C THR A 27 -4.11 -5.26 -0.91
N ALA A 28 -5.22 -4.63 -1.26
CA ALA A 28 -6.03 -3.84 -0.34
C ALA A 28 -7.49 -4.29 -0.34
N ASP A 29 -8.04 -4.51 0.85
CA ASP A 29 -9.48 -4.68 1.06
C ASP A 29 -10.13 -3.31 1.22
N LEU A 30 -10.86 -2.87 0.21
CA LEU A 30 -11.56 -1.59 0.17
C LEU A 30 -13.02 -1.69 0.63
N GLY A 31 -13.51 -2.91 0.96
CA GLY A 31 -14.91 -3.15 1.30
C GLY A 31 -15.34 -2.62 2.67
N GLY A 32 -14.40 -2.26 3.54
CA GLY A 32 -14.66 -1.91 4.94
C GLY A 32 -15.39 -0.56 5.15
N THR A 33 -15.36 0.34 4.18
CA THR A 33 -15.99 1.67 4.28
C THR A 33 -16.72 2.04 3.00
N GLU A 34 -17.67 2.97 3.06
CA GLU A 34 -18.35 3.49 1.88
C GLU A 34 -17.37 4.16 0.91
N ARG A 35 -16.44 4.96 1.42
CA ARG A 35 -15.40 5.60 0.61
C ARG A 35 -14.47 4.58 -0.05
N GLY A 36 -14.15 3.48 0.63
CA GLY A 36 -13.38 2.39 0.06
C GLY A 36 -14.10 1.73 -1.11
N ARG A 37 -15.41 1.48 -0.98
CA ARG A 37 -16.23 0.94 -2.06
C ARG A 37 -16.33 1.91 -3.25
N GLN A 38 -16.41 3.21 -3.01
CA GLN A 38 -16.36 4.22 -4.07
C GLN A 38 -15.03 4.18 -4.83
N LEU A 39 -13.90 4.15 -4.12
CA LEU A 39 -12.58 4.01 -4.75
C LEU A 39 -12.47 2.71 -5.55
N TYR A 40 -13.02 1.61 -5.04
CA TYR A 40 -13.05 0.34 -5.78
C TYR A 40 -13.80 0.47 -7.12
N GLU A 41 -14.96 1.13 -7.14
CA GLU A 41 -15.73 1.36 -8.37
C GLU A 41 -15.00 2.32 -9.34
N GLU A 42 -14.28 3.31 -8.84
CA GLU A 42 -13.44 4.19 -9.66
C GLU A 42 -12.28 3.41 -10.32
N ILE A 43 -11.61 2.53 -9.59
CA ILE A 43 -10.56 1.66 -10.12
C ILE A 43 -11.15 0.69 -11.16
N LYS A 44 -12.27 0.07 -10.85
CA LYS A 44 -12.99 -0.86 -11.73
C LYS A 44 -13.47 -0.17 -13.01
N GLY A 45 -13.90 1.08 -12.90
CA GLY A 45 -14.33 1.91 -14.03
C GLY A 45 -13.19 2.49 -14.85
N GLY A 46 -11.93 2.31 -14.42
CA GLY A 46 -10.74 2.83 -15.12
C GLY A 46 -10.51 4.33 -14.94
N TYR A 47 -11.12 4.97 -13.94
CA TYR A 47 -10.90 6.38 -13.63
C TYR A 47 -9.60 6.58 -12.84
N THR A 48 -9.27 5.64 -11.96
CA THR A 48 -8.03 5.63 -11.19
C THR A 48 -7.23 4.39 -11.58
N THR A 49 -6.13 4.56 -12.30
CA THR A 49 -5.41 3.47 -12.98
C THR A 49 -3.95 3.34 -12.56
N LYS A 50 -3.47 4.24 -11.74
CA LYS A 50 -2.05 4.32 -11.36
C LYS A 50 -1.85 4.33 -9.85
N MET A 51 -0.62 4.03 -9.44
CA MET A 51 -0.20 4.05 -8.04
C MET A 51 0.96 5.02 -7.85
N SER A 52 1.01 5.60 -6.67
CA SER A 52 2.19 6.30 -6.15
C SER A 52 2.53 5.77 -4.77
N PHE A 53 3.74 6.01 -4.31
CA PHE A 53 4.16 5.60 -2.97
C PHE A 53 5.12 6.62 -2.35
N GLY A 54 4.96 6.83 -1.05
CA GLY A 54 5.81 7.69 -0.25
C GLY A 54 6.83 6.87 0.53
N PHE A 55 8.13 7.17 0.39
CA PHE A 55 9.20 6.40 1.02
C PHE A 55 10.38 7.25 1.44
N LYS A 56 11.20 6.72 2.35
CA LYS A 56 12.47 7.28 2.75
C LYS A 56 13.61 6.46 2.15
N VAL A 57 14.54 7.15 1.49
CA VAL A 57 15.71 6.53 0.88
C VAL A 57 16.78 6.29 1.95
N ARG A 58 17.35 5.07 2.00
CA ARG A 58 18.53 4.75 2.80
C ARG A 58 19.81 4.93 1.98
N LYS A 59 19.82 4.39 0.74
CA LYS A 59 20.98 4.49 -0.16
C LYS A 59 20.55 4.86 -1.56
N SER A 60 21.34 5.68 -2.20
CA SER A 60 21.19 6.01 -3.62
C SER A 60 22.55 6.26 -4.25
N GLU A 61 22.67 5.93 -5.51
CA GLU A 61 23.80 6.24 -6.37
C GLU A 61 23.42 7.43 -7.24
N ARG A 62 24.38 8.32 -7.48
CA ARG A 62 24.20 9.50 -8.33
C ARG A 62 25.20 9.45 -9.47
N THR A 63 24.70 9.58 -10.71
CA THR A 63 25.52 9.74 -11.91
C THR A 63 25.15 11.07 -12.55
N VAL A 64 26.17 11.82 -12.96
CA VAL A 64 25.98 13.10 -13.64
C VAL A 64 26.46 12.90 -15.09
N GLU A 65 25.58 13.21 -16.03
CA GLU A 65 25.88 13.23 -17.47
C GLU A 65 25.81 14.67 -17.94
N GLU A 66 26.90 15.14 -18.54
CA GLU A 66 27.03 16.48 -19.12
C GLU A 66 26.97 16.36 -20.65
N ASP A 67 26.01 17.05 -21.25
CA ASP A 67 25.93 17.18 -22.72
C ASP A 67 26.51 18.53 -23.09
N GLU A 68 27.77 18.53 -23.51
CA GLU A 68 28.52 19.76 -23.91
C GLU A 68 27.87 20.43 -25.12
N ALA A 69 27.21 19.68 -26.00
CA ALA A 69 26.58 20.21 -27.22
C ALA A 69 25.30 21.00 -26.92
N LEU A 70 24.56 20.60 -25.90
CA LEU A 70 23.31 21.23 -25.47
C LEU A 70 23.50 22.12 -24.22
N GLY A 71 24.68 22.12 -23.61
CA GLY A 71 24.94 22.85 -22.38
C GLY A 71 24.03 22.38 -21.21
N SER A 72 23.56 21.12 -21.26
CA SER A 72 22.64 20.55 -20.27
C SER A 72 23.35 19.56 -19.37
N VAL A 73 22.92 19.52 -18.09
CA VAL A 73 23.41 18.58 -17.11
C VAL A 73 22.24 17.71 -16.66
N THR A 74 22.35 16.41 -16.88
CA THR A 74 21.37 15.44 -16.42
C THR A 74 21.90 14.70 -15.20
N ILE A 75 21.13 14.72 -14.12
CA ILE A 75 21.47 14.02 -12.89
C ILE A 75 20.58 12.78 -12.77
N HIS A 76 21.19 11.61 -12.89
CA HIS A 76 20.55 10.33 -12.63
C HIS A 76 20.72 9.94 -11.16
N ARG A 77 19.63 9.63 -10.50
CA ARG A 77 19.64 9.11 -9.13
C ARG A 77 19.01 7.74 -9.09
N LYS A 78 19.82 6.71 -8.87
CA LYS A 78 19.38 5.33 -8.68
C LYS A 78 19.19 5.07 -7.19
N ILE A 79 17.98 4.80 -6.75
CA ILE A 79 17.68 4.39 -5.38
C ILE A 79 17.99 2.91 -5.28
N THR A 80 18.95 2.55 -4.42
CA THR A 80 19.41 1.16 -4.22
C THR A 80 18.87 0.53 -2.95
N GLU A 81 18.43 1.35 -1.98
CA GLU A 81 17.83 0.86 -0.73
C GLU A 81 16.80 1.83 -0.18
N ILE A 82 15.62 1.33 0.11
CA ILE A 82 14.54 2.05 0.77
C ILE A 82 14.61 1.75 2.27
N GLU A 83 14.65 2.81 3.10
CA GLU A 83 14.65 2.67 4.56
C GLU A 83 13.24 2.37 5.09
N LYS A 84 12.24 3.07 4.56
CA LYS A 84 10.87 2.97 5.02
C LYS A 84 9.89 3.35 3.93
N LEU A 85 8.83 2.57 3.80
CA LEU A 85 7.64 2.90 3.03
C LEU A 85 6.61 3.50 4.00
N TYR A 86 6.10 4.68 3.67
CA TYR A 86 5.11 5.38 4.50
C TYR A 86 3.68 5.11 4.04
N ASP A 87 3.45 5.18 2.74
CA ASP A 87 2.14 4.98 2.14
C ASP A 87 2.22 4.50 0.70
N VAL A 88 1.12 3.97 0.23
CA VAL A 88 0.84 3.66 -1.16
C VAL A 88 -0.51 4.28 -1.50
N SER A 89 -0.60 4.96 -2.63
CA SER A 89 -1.75 5.77 -3.01
C SER A 89 -2.23 5.43 -4.41
N ALA A 90 -3.54 5.29 -4.57
CA ALA A 90 -4.16 5.25 -5.88
C ALA A 90 -4.24 6.68 -6.42
N VAL A 91 -3.78 6.92 -7.63
CA VAL A 91 -3.64 8.26 -8.21
C VAL A 91 -4.01 8.27 -9.69
N SER A 92 -4.37 9.44 -10.20
CA SER A 92 -4.58 9.67 -11.64
C SER A 92 -3.28 10.01 -12.37
N LEU A 93 -2.35 10.70 -11.69
CA LEU A 93 -1.04 11.09 -12.21
C LEU A 93 0.05 10.59 -11.26
N PRO A 94 0.76 9.50 -11.58
CA PRO A 94 1.82 8.97 -10.74
C PRO A 94 3.15 9.70 -10.96
N ALA A 95 4.04 9.60 -9.97
CA ALA A 95 5.43 10.01 -10.13
C ALA A 95 6.24 9.03 -11.03
N ASN A 96 5.75 7.78 -11.18
CA ASN A 96 6.32 6.75 -12.03
C ASN A 96 5.22 6.07 -12.85
N ASP A 97 5.27 6.20 -14.17
CA ASP A 97 4.28 5.65 -15.10
C ASP A 97 4.29 4.12 -15.20
N ALA A 98 5.34 3.46 -14.71
CA ALA A 98 5.42 1.99 -14.66
C ALA A 98 4.52 1.34 -13.60
N THR A 99 3.75 2.13 -12.86
CA THR A 99 2.80 1.61 -11.86
C THR A 99 1.46 1.24 -12.49
N GLU A 100 0.81 0.26 -11.92
CA GLU A 100 -0.50 -0.25 -12.35
C GLU A 100 -1.40 -0.53 -11.15
N ILE A 101 -2.69 -0.27 -11.30
CA ILE A 101 -3.71 -0.69 -10.34
C ILE A 101 -4.90 -1.29 -11.09
N SER A 102 -5.45 -2.37 -10.58
CA SER A 102 -6.66 -3.00 -11.10
C SER A 102 -7.58 -3.48 -9.98
N ALA A 103 -8.88 -3.27 -10.16
CA ALA A 103 -9.89 -3.89 -9.32
C ALA A 103 -10.09 -5.33 -9.78
N ARG A 104 -9.66 -6.29 -8.98
CA ARG A 104 -9.93 -7.71 -9.24
C ARG A 104 -11.15 -8.14 -8.42
N ASN A 105 -12.17 -8.61 -9.12
CA ASN A 105 -13.28 -9.34 -8.48
C ASN A 105 -12.84 -10.75 -8.04
N VAL A 106 -11.57 -11.04 -8.13
CA VAL A 106 -11.03 -12.35 -7.84
C VAL A 106 -10.45 -12.29 -6.46
N CYS A 107 -11.23 -12.63 -5.51
CA CYS A 107 -10.65 -13.31 -4.35
C CYS A 107 -11.74 -13.53 -3.30
N GLU A 108 -12.83 -14.18 -3.68
CA GLU A 108 -13.65 -14.82 -2.64
C GLU A 108 -12.80 -15.71 -1.74
N GLY A 109 -11.76 -16.39 -2.28
CA GLY A 109 -10.82 -17.19 -1.49
C GLY A 109 -9.87 -16.36 -0.62
N VAL A 110 -9.17 -15.38 -1.17
CA VAL A 110 -8.19 -14.56 -0.41
C VAL A 110 -8.89 -13.60 0.55
N ILE A 111 -10.05 -13.07 0.17
CA ILE A 111 -10.89 -12.26 1.07
C ILE A 111 -11.45 -13.13 2.19
N ALA A 112 -11.81 -14.38 1.93
CA ALA A 112 -12.26 -15.33 2.95
C ALA A 112 -11.13 -15.66 3.92
N GLU A 113 -9.92 -15.98 3.44
CA GLU A 113 -8.75 -16.24 4.30
C GLU A 113 -8.38 -15.03 5.18
N VAL A 114 -8.33 -13.83 4.59
CA VAL A 114 -8.04 -12.59 5.33
C VAL A 114 -9.14 -12.27 6.35
N LYS A 115 -10.41 -12.54 6.01
CA LYS A 115 -11.53 -12.37 6.95
C LYS A 115 -11.46 -13.38 8.09
N GLU A 116 -11.16 -14.64 7.82
CA GLU A 116 -11.01 -15.68 8.84
C GLU A 116 -9.83 -15.38 9.77
N GLU A 117 -8.69 -14.98 9.23
CA GLU A 117 -7.52 -14.58 10.01
C GLU A 117 -7.80 -13.37 10.89
N ARG A 118 -8.50 -12.37 10.37
CA ARG A 118 -8.95 -11.18 11.11
C ARG A 118 -9.91 -11.55 12.24
N LEU A 119 -10.90 -12.39 11.97
CA LEU A 119 -11.85 -12.86 12.97
C LEU A 119 -11.16 -13.67 14.07
N ALA A 120 -10.16 -14.50 13.73
CA ALA A 120 -9.37 -15.26 14.68
C ALA A 120 -8.56 -14.35 15.62
N ILE A 121 -7.92 -13.30 15.08
CA ILE A 121 -7.15 -12.33 15.87
C ILE A 121 -8.07 -11.49 16.77
N GLU A 122 -9.22 -11.04 16.28
CA GLU A 122 -10.21 -10.33 17.10
C GLU A 122 -10.75 -11.21 18.24
N ALA A 123 -10.98 -12.49 17.98
CA ALA A 123 -11.42 -13.44 18.99
C ALA A 123 -10.34 -13.67 20.08
N GLN A 124 -9.06 -13.78 19.67
CA GLN A 124 -7.94 -13.89 20.61
C GLN A 124 -7.79 -12.62 21.46
N ARG A 125 -7.95 -11.45 20.87
CA ARG A 125 -7.89 -10.18 21.58
C ARG A 125 -8.99 -10.06 22.62
N ARG A 126 -10.25 -10.37 22.27
CA ARG A 126 -11.38 -10.39 23.21
C ARG A 126 -11.16 -11.37 24.36
N LYS A 127 -10.60 -12.55 24.06
CA LYS A 127 -10.27 -13.54 25.10
C LYS A 127 -9.22 -13.02 26.08
N LYS A 128 -8.18 -12.35 25.59
CA LYS A 128 -7.15 -11.72 26.44
C LYS A 128 -7.73 -10.60 27.30
N GLU A 129 -8.59 -9.75 26.74
CA GLU A 129 -9.27 -8.68 27.47
C GLU A 129 -10.20 -9.23 28.56
N GLN A 130 -10.94 -10.31 28.29
CA GLN A 130 -11.78 -10.98 29.30
C GLN A 130 -10.94 -11.60 30.44
N ILE A 131 -9.82 -12.23 30.12
CA ILE A 131 -8.92 -12.79 31.13
C ILE A 131 -8.31 -11.67 31.97
N ALA A 132 -7.91 -10.55 31.41
CA ALA A 132 -7.37 -9.40 32.14
C ALA A 132 -8.41 -8.82 33.11
N ILE A 133 -9.66 -8.63 32.65
CA ILE A 133 -10.75 -8.15 33.51
C ILE A 133 -11.03 -9.12 34.66
N MET A 134 -11.00 -10.43 34.41
CA MET A 134 -11.20 -11.43 35.46
C MET A 134 -10.04 -11.48 36.48
N ALA A 135 -8.81 -11.20 36.02
CA ALA A 135 -7.64 -11.14 36.91
C ALA A 135 -7.66 -9.92 37.85
N ASP A 136 -8.21 -8.79 37.37
CA ASP A 136 -8.36 -7.57 38.20
C ASP A 136 -9.53 -7.62 39.19
N MET A 137 -10.38 -8.67 39.15
CA MET A 137 -11.51 -8.89 40.07
C MET A 137 -11.20 -9.83 41.19
N ILE A 138 -9.99 -10.39 41.30
CA ILE A 138 -9.52 -11.28 42.36
C ILE A 138 -8.48 -10.58 43.23
#